data_7deaefacac7c590422e9487c63e638d2
#
_entry.id   7deaefacac7c590422e9487c63e638d2
#
_cell.length_a   1.000
_cell.length_b   1.000
_cell.length_c   1.000
_cell.angle_alpha   90.00
_cell.angle_beta   90.00
_cell.angle_gamma   90.00
#
_symmetry.space_group_name_H-M   'P 1'
#
loop_
_entity.id
_entity.type
_entity.pdbx_description
1 polymer ?
#
loop_
_entity_poly.entity_id
_entity_poly.type
_entity_poly.pdbx_seq_one_letter_code
_entity_poly.pdbx_strand_id
1 'polypeptide(L)'
;LRLALIVNPHASRFSGRQRDRVMAALGAAHKLELLQTSQPGQATELAARAAAGGAEVVAVLGGDGTVHEVVNGLRGSAAALALLGGGRVNVVARGLGLPADPDRATARLLELLAAGARRRLSLGVADERCFALNAGLGLGGAIVREVERRQRAKQLYGDRAYVAAGLKALLVDQDRDHQHLTVHLPDGQPPLRGFFALVSNGDPFTYLGRRPFRPTPQATWDGGLDLLVGQSMATRSLARALTGMLSPHPRAGYPGMILLHDVDGFSLSADIPLPFQLDGEYVGDRTSVTFGCLRSALAVVAPPERA
;
A
#
# COMPACT_ATOMS: atom_id res chain seq x y z
N LEU A 1 -8.58 -14.39 23.23
CA LEU A 1 -9.11 -13.99 21.93
C LEU A 1 -9.07 -15.16 20.96
N ARG A 2 -9.99 -15.15 19.96
CA ARG A 2 -9.90 -16.00 18.78
C ARG A 2 -9.08 -15.30 17.73
N LEU A 3 -7.92 -15.87 17.38
CA LEU A 3 -6.97 -15.31 16.46
C LEU A 3 -6.78 -16.24 15.26
N ALA A 4 -6.94 -15.73 14.05
CA ALA A 4 -6.54 -16.43 12.83
C ALA A 4 -5.19 -15.89 12.34
N LEU A 5 -4.24 -16.79 12.07
CA LEU A 5 -2.93 -16.43 11.47
C LEU A 5 -2.90 -16.87 10.02
N ILE A 6 -2.93 -15.90 9.11
CA ILE A 6 -2.75 -16.13 7.67
C ILE A 6 -1.27 -16.06 7.34
N VAL A 7 -0.74 -17.16 6.80
CA VAL A 7 0.68 -17.28 6.41
C VAL A 7 0.79 -17.44 4.90
N ASN A 8 1.61 -16.61 4.28
CA ASN A 8 2.05 -16.83 2.90
C ASN A 8 3.43 -17.50 2.90
N PRO A 9 3.53 -18.81 2.63
CA PRO A 9 4.79 -19.54 2.69
C PRO A 9 5.82 -19.10 1.65
N HIS A 10 5.38 -18.40 0.61
CA HIS A 10 6.23 -17.85 -0.45
C HIS A 10 6.74 -16.44 -0.16
N ALA A 11 6.38 -15.86 0.99
CA ALA A 11 6.91 -14.56 1.40
C ALA A 11 8.42 -14.65 1.70
N SER A 12 9.16 -13.65 1.22
CA SER A 12 10.60 -13.74 0.99
C SER A 12 11.48 -13.49 2.23
N ARG A 13 10.92 -13.18 3.39
CA ARG A 13 11.68 -12.65 4.53
C ARG A 13 11.43 -13.32 5.87
N PHE A 14 10.95 -14.54 5.90
CA PHE A 14 10.94 -15.35 7.12
C PHE A 14 11.27 -16.81 6.82
N SER A 15 11.79 -17.53 7.81
CA SER A 15 12.09 -18.95 7.74
C SER A 15 10.95 -19.78 8.35
N GLY A 16 10.92 -21.09 8.04
CA GLY A 16 10.01 -22.03 8.71
C GLY A 16 10.15 -22.00 10.23
N ARG A 17 11.38 -21.88 10.74
CA ARG A 17 11.63 -21.76 12.19
C ARG A 17 11.05 -20.49 12.80
N GLN A 18 11.07 -19.36 12.08
CA GLN A 18 10.42 -18.12 12.54
C GLN A 18 8.90 -18.28 12.56
N ARG A 19 8.30 -18.84 11.50
CA ARG A 19 6.89 -19.17 11.48
C ARG A 19 6.49 -20.00 12.71
N ASP A 20 7.25 -21.06 13.01
CA ASP A 20 6.94 -21.96 14.11
C ASP A 20 7.04 -21.25 15.49
N ARG A 21 8.01 -20.33 15.66
CA ARG A 21 8.10 -19.48 16.85
C ARG A 21 6.90 -18.51 16.97
N VAL A 22 6.52 -17.87 15.88
CA VAL A 22 5.34 -17.00 15.81
C VAL A 22 4.08 -17.76 16.22
N MET A 23 3.88 -18.96 15.64
CA MET A 23 2.75 -19.82 15.97
C MET A 23 2.74 -20.25 17.42
N ALA A 24 3.89 -20.67 17.97
CA ALA A 24 4.02 -21.07 19.38
C ALA A 24 3.69 -19.90 20.32
N ALA A 25 4.23 -18.71 20.06
CA ALA A 25 4.00 -17.54 20.87
C ALA A 25 2.53 -17.08 20.87
N LEU A 26 1.89 -17.04 19.70
CA LEU A 26 0.48 -16.66 19.59
C LEU A 26 -0.45 -17.73 20.18
N GLY A 27 -0.16 -19.01 19.92
CA GLY A 27 -0.96 -20.14 20.42
C GLY A 27 -0.87 -20.35 21.94
N ALA A 28 0.22 -19.92 22.57
CA ALA A 28 0.35 -19.94 24.03
C ALA A 28 -0.57 -18.90 24.72
N ALA A 29 -0.87 -17.78 24.04
CA ALA A 29 -1.64 -16.68 24.62
C ALA A 29 -3.11 -16.65 24.14
N HIS A 30 -3.40 -17.22 22.97
CA HIS A 30 -4.70 -17.09 22.31
C HIS A 30 -5.16 -18.38 21.66
N LYS A 31 -6.49 -18.52 21.42
CA LYS A 31 -7.01 -19.60 20.57
C LYS A 31 -6.65 -19.31 19.12
N LEU A 32 -5.61 -20.01 18.62
CA LEU A 32 -5.02 -19.77 17.30
C LEU A 32 -5.57 -20.75 16.26
N GLU A 33 -6.04 -20.21 15.13
CA GLU A 33 -6.28 -20.94 13.88
C GLU A 33 -5.21 -20.59 12.87
N LEU A 34 -4.54 -21.60 12.29
CA LEU A 34 -3.54 -21.40 11.22
C LEU A 34 -4.20 -21.57 9.85
N LEU A 35 -4.05 -20.56 9.00
CA LEU A 35 -4.51 -20.55 7.61
C LEU A 35 -3.32 -20.26 6.69
N GLN A 36 -3.10 -21.13 5.72
CA GLN A 36 -1.95 -21.03 4.82
C GLN A 36 -2.42 -20.79 3.39
N THR A 37 -1.82 -19.81 2.70
CA THR A 37 -2.13 -19.57 1.29
C THR A 37 -1.34 -20.54 0.41
N SER A 38 -1.93 -20.98 -0.69
CA SER A 38 -1.32 -21.82 -1.72
C SER A 38 -1.21 -21.13 -3.08
N GLN A 39 -1.99 -20.04 -3.27
CA GLN A 39 -2.04 -19.30 -4.53
C GLN A 39 -2.37 -17.82 -4.29
N PRO A 40 -2.03 -16.93 -5.24
CA PRO A 40 -2.43 -15.52 -5.20
C PRO A 40 -3.96 -15.36 -5.11
N GLY A 41 -4.43 -14.33 -4.39
CA GLY A 41 -5.85 -14.04 -4.17
C GLY A 41 -6.49 -14.80 -3.01
N GLN A 42 -5.90 -15.92 -2.57
CA GLN A 42 -6.51 -16.80 -1.58
C GLN A 42 -6.57 -16.18 -0.17
N ALA A 43 -5.69 -15.25 0.16
CA ALA A 43 -5.72 -14.61 1.48
C ALA A 43 -6.99 -13.77 1.69
N THR A 44 -7.62 -13.27 0.63
CA THR A 44 -8.92 -12.59 0.68
C THR A 44 -10.01 -13.53 1.20
N GLU A 45 -10.13 -14.72 0.61
CA GLU A 45 -11.13 -15.72 1.02
C GLU A 45 -10.87 -16.24 2.44
N LEU A 46 -9.59 -16.50 2.77
CA LEU A 46 -9.19 -16.96 4.09
C LEU A 46 -9.53 -15.93 5.18
N ALA A 47 -9.27 -14.64 4.91
CA ALA A 47 -9.58 -13.56 5.84
C ALA A 47 -11.08 -13.39 6.04
N ALA A 48 -11.86 -13.39 4.96
CA ALA A 48 -13.33 -13.30 5.03
C ALA A 48 -13.91 -14.49 5.81
N ARG A 49 -13.44 -15.71 5.55
CA ARG A 49 -13.88 -16.92 6.26
C ARG A 49 -13.51 -16.88 7.75
N ALA A 50 -12.28 -16.46 8.09
CA ALA A 50 -11.84 -16.32 9.48
C ALA A 50 -12.71 -15.31 10.24
N ALA A 51 -12.97 -14.15 9.64
CA ALA A 51 -13.82 -13.13 10.23
C ALA A 51 -15.27 -13.63 10.43
N ALA A 52 -15.88 -14.27 9.42
CA ALA A 52 -17.19 -14.87 9.51
C ALA A 52 -17.26 -16.01 10.56
N GLY A 53 -16.17 -16.77 10.74
CA GLY A 53 -15.98 -17.79 11.78
C GLY A 53 -15.79 -17.22 13.18
N GLY A 54 -15.78 -15.89 13.31
CA GLY A 54 -15.70 -15.13 14.55
C GLY A 54 -14.28 -14.96 15.08
N ALA A 55 -13.27 -14.93 14.21
CA ALA A 55 -11.95 -14.44 14.59
C ALA A 55 -12.06 -12.95 15.00
N GLU A 56 -11.55 -12.61 16.17
CA GLU A 56 -11.51 -11.23 16.67
C GLU A 56 -10.30 -10.47 16.10
N VAL A 57 -9.25 -11.23 15.74
CA VAL A 57 -8.02 -10.71 15.14
C VAL A 57 -7.61 -11.64 14.00
N VAL A 58 -7.28 -11.07 12.85
CA VAL A 58 -6.67 -11.76 11.73
C VAL A 58 -5.24 -11.24 11.58
N ALA A 59 -4.28 -12.07 11.97
CA ALA A 59 -2.85 -11.76 11.87
C ALA A 59 -2.30 -12.22 10.51
N VAL A 60 -1.42 -11.41 9.92
CA VAL A 60 -0.80 -11.68 8.61
C VAL A 60 0.71 -11.83 8.76
N LEU A 61 1.22 -13.01 8.43
CA LEU A 61 2.64 -13.28 8.24
C LEU A 61 2.90 -13.39 6.72
N GLY A 62 3.14 -12.24 6.09
CA GLY A 62 3.29 -12.12 4.64
C GLY A 62 3.83 -10.75 4.25
N GLY A 63 3.92 -10.49 2.95
CA GLY A 63 4.29 -9.18 2.39
C GLY A 63 3.08 -8.28 2.13
N ASP A 64 3.36 -7.08 1.57
CA ASP A 64 2.34 -6.06 1.30
C ASP A 64 1.20 -6.59 0.39
N GLY A 65 1.48 -7.43 -0.61
CA GLY A 65 0.44 -8.05 -1.43
C GLY A 65 -0.49 -8.97 -0.62
N THR A 66 0.04 -9.77 0.32
CA THR A 66 -0.79 -10.59 1.22
C THR A 66 -1.64 -9.72 2.15
N VAL A 67 -1.07 -8.59 2.62
CA VAL A 67 -1.81 -7.60 3.42
C VAL A 67 -2.95 -6.99 2.60
N HIS A 68 -2.70 -6.62 1.34
CA HIS A 68 -3.72 -6.11 0.42
C HIS A 68 -4.90 -7.10 0.26
N GLU A 69 -4.59 -8.38 0.03
CA GLU A 69 -5.62 -9.42 -0.06
C GLU A 69 -6.44 -9.54 1.23
N VAL A 70 -5.77 -9.57 2.40
CA VAL A 70 -6.45 -9.68 3.70
C VAL A 70 -7.31 -8.46 3.99
N VAL A 71 -6.86 -7.25 3.67
CA VAL A 71 -7.65 -6.02 3.80
C VAL A 71 -8.97 -6.12 3.02
N ASN A 72 -8.92 -6.61 1.77
CA ASN A 72 -10.13 -6.84 0.97
C ASN A 72 -11.06 -7.90 1.58
N GLY A 73 -10.51 -8.94 2.18
CA GLY A 73 -11.29 -9.98 2.87
C GLY A 73 -11.90 -9.52 4.20
N LEU A 74 -11.28 -8.54 4.86
CA LEU A 74 -11.77 -7.98 6.13
C LEU A 74 -12.71 -6.79 5.94
N ARG A 75 -12.94 -6.33 4.73
CA ARG A 75 -13.83 -5.21 4.44
C ARG A 75 -15.21 -5.43 5.05
N GLY A 76 -15.66 -4.49 5.87
CA GLY A 76 -16.97 -4.55 6.55
C GLY A 76 -17.04 -5.54 7.72
N SER A 77 -15.95 -6.21 8.10
CA SER A 77 -15.91 -7.08 9.27
C SER A 77 -15.55 -6.32 10.55
N ALA A 78 -15.87 -6.93 11.70
CA ALA A 78 -15.47 -6.43 13.01
C ALA A 78 -14.05 -6.90 13.43
N ALA A 79 -13.47 -7.87 12.70
CA ALA A 79 -12.17 -8.42 13.01
C ALA A 79 -11.05 -7.37 12.81
N ALA A 80 -10.10 -7.33 13.73
CA ALA A 80 -8.95 -6.43 13.61
C ALA A 80 -7.81 -7.09 12.84
N LEU A 81 -7.19 -6.35 11.93
CA LEU A 81 -5.96 -6.74 11.25
C LEU A 81 -4.77 -6.64 12.21
N ALA A 82 -3.87 -7.63 12.18
CA ALA A 82 -2.57 -7.57 12.84
C ALA A 82 -1.46 -7.89 11.83
N LEU A 83 -0.37 -7.12 11.86
CA LEU A 83 0.70 -7.18 10.89
C LEU A 83 1.99 -7.72 11.53
N LEU A 84 2.49 -8.85 11.03
CA LEU A 84 3.70 -9.49 11.55
C LEU A 84 4.93 -9.31 10.64
N GLY A 85 4.75 -8.63 9.51
CA GLY A 85 5.80 -8.54 8.51
C GLY A 85 6.04 -9.89 7.83
N GLY A 86 7.02 -9.98 7.00
CA GLY A 86 7.35 -11.21 6.23
C GLY A 86 7.66 -10.91 4.78
N GLY A 87 7.30 -9.71 4.32
CA GLY A 87 7.64 -9.18 3.01
C GLY A 87 8.95 -8.38 3.01
N ARG A 88 9.31 -7.91 1.83
CA ARG A 88 10.54 -7.15 1.62
C ARG A 88 10.43 -5.70 2.12
N VAL A 89 9.29 -5.06 1.97
CA VAL A 89 9.10 -3.64 2.27
C VAL A 89 8.24 -3.44 3.51
N ASN A 90 7.10 -4.12 3.62
CA ASN A 90 6.14 -4.08 4.74
C ASN A 90 5.69 -2.63 5.04
N VAL A 91 5.17 -1.96 4.02
CA VAL A 91 4.89 -0.51 4.05
C VAL A 91 3.89 -0.16 5.14
N VAL A 92 2.73 -0.86 5.19
CA VAL A 92 1.70 -0.60 6.21
C VAL A 92 2.23 -0.81 7.61
N ALA A 93 2.90 -1.94 7.87
CA ALA A 93 3.44 -2.24 9.19
C ALA A 93 4.44 -1.18 9.64
N ARG A 94 5.37 -0.79 8.78
CA ARG A 94 6.39 0.24 9.08
C ARG A 94 5.78 1.63 9.22
N GLY A 95 4.80 1.99 8.39
CA GLY A 95 4.07 3.25 8.47
C GLY A 95 3.32 3.40 9.78
N LEU A 96 2.79 2.30 10.31
CA LEU A 96 2.14 2.24 11.62
C LEU A 96 3.14 2.10 12.81
N GLY A 97 4.44 2.16 12.55
CA GLY A 97 5.47 2.04 13.58
C GLY A 97 5.65 0.62 14.15
N LEU A 98 5.19 -0.40 13.42
CA LEU A 98 5.36 -1.80 13.81
C LEU A 98 6.71 -2.35 13.33
N PRO A 99 7.32 -3.30 14.08
CA PRO A 99 8.55 -3.95 13.66
C PRO A 99 8.36 -4.72 12.35
N ALA A 100 9.37 -4.68 11.47
CA ALA A 100 9.37 -5.47 10.21
C ALA A 100 9.86 -6.91 10.41
N ASP A 101 10.54 -7.20 11.52
CA ASP A 101 10.98 -8.56 11.87
C ASP A 101 9.83 -9.34 12.53
N PRO A 102 9.50 -10.56 12.07
CA PRO A 102 8.34 -11.31 12.56
C PRO A 102 8.38 -11.64 14.05
N ASP A 103 9.54 -11.97 14.61
CA ASP A 103 9.65 -12.31 16.03
C ASP A 103 9.38 -11.05 16.90
N ARG A 104 9.98 -9.92 16.53
CA ARG A 104 9.75 -8.61 17.20
C ARG A 104 8.32 -8.13 17.01
N ALA A 105 7.75 -8.31 15.81
CA ALA A 105 6.36 -7.95 15.51
C ALA A 105 5.39 -8.77 16.35
N THR A 106 5.66 -10.07 16.56
CA THR A 106 4.84 -10.95 17.40
C THR A 106 4.89 -10.53 18.86
N ALA A 107 6.07 -10.25 19.42
CA ALA A 107 6.19 -9.73 20.78
C ALA A 107 5.40 -8.42 20.95
N ARG A 108 5.56 -7.48 19.98
CA ARG A 108 4.82 -6.23 19.99
C ARG A 108 3.30 -6.41 19.85
N LEU A 109 2.86 -7.35 19.02
CA LEU A 109 1.44 -7.69 18.87
C LEU A 109 0.84 -8.17 20.18
N LEU A 110 1.52 -9.06 20.89
CA LEU A 110 1.06 -9.57 22.21
C LEU A 110 0.92 -8.44 23.23
N GLU A 111 1.90 -7.51 23.30
CA GLU A 111 1.81 -6.33 24.16
C GLU A 111 0.60 -5.45 23.79
N LEU A 112 0.39 -5.17 22.50
CA LEU A 112 -0.72 -4.34 22.03
C LEU A 112 -2.08 -4.99 22.29
N LEU A 113 -2.18 -6.31 22.12
CA LEU A 113 -3.41 -7.06 22.41
C LEU A 113 -3.72 -7.06 23.91
N ALA A 114 -2.71 -7.22 24.77
CA ALA A 114 -2.87 -7.14 26.23
C ALA A 114 -3.31 -5.73 26.67
N ALA A 115 -2.83 -4.69 26.01
CA ALA A 115 -3.23 -3.30 26.24
C ALA A 115 -4.57 -2.91 25.61
N GLY A 116 -5.21 -3.80 24.80
CA GLY A 116 -6.42 -3.47 24.07
C GLY A 116 -6.21 -2.42 22.96
N ALA A 117 -4.95 -2.19 22.54
CA ALA A 117 -4.60 -1.13 21.61
C ALA A 117 -5.12 -1.44 20.19
N ARG A 118 -5.97 -0.57 19.69
CA ARG A 118 -6.52 -0.64 18.33
C ARG A 118 -6.63 0.75 17.72
N ARG A 119 -6.39 0.83 16.42
CA ARG A 119 -6.66 2.02 15.60
C ARG A 119 -7.68 1.66 14.54
N ARG A 120 -8.35 2.67 14.01
CA ARG A 120 -9.18 2.51 12.83
C ARG A 120 -8.48 3.20 11.67
N LEU A 121 -8.30 2.46 10.59
CA LEU A 121 -7.72 2.98 9.36
C LEU A 121 -8.79 3.21 8.33
N SER A 122 -8.62 4.24 7.53
CA SER A 122 -9.36 4.42 6.29
C SER A 122 -8.83 3.48 5.22
N LEU A 123 -9.68 3.15 4.25
CA LEU A 123 -9.31 2.36 3.08
C LEU A 123 -9.65 3.13 1.82
N GLY A 124 -8.71 3.23 0.91
CA GLY A 124 -9.00 3.68 -0.43
C GLY A 124 -9.78 2.62 -1.21
N VAL A 125 -10.64 3.08 -2.10
CA VAL A 125 -11.37 2.24 -3.05
C VAL A 125 -11.07 2.76 -4.45
N ALA A 126 -10.69 1.88 -5.35
CA ALA A 126 -10.55 2.15 -6.78
C ALA A 126 -11.53 1.24 -7.50
N ASP A 127 -12.57 1.82 -8.10
CA ASP A 127 -13.75 1.14 -8.60
C ASP A 127 -14.37 0.27 -7.49
N GLU A 128 -14.17 -1.05 -7.52
CA GLU A 128 -14.71 -1.98 -6.51
C GLU A 128 -13.65 -2.54 -5.55
N ARG A 129 -12.38 -2.28 -5.80
CA ARG A 129 -11.25 -2.85 -5.05
C ARG A 129 -10.74 -1.90 -3.98
N CYS A 130 -10.64 -2.41 -2.74
CA CYS A 130 -9.99 -1.66 -1.67
C CYS A 130 -8.46 -1.73 -1.82
N PHE A 131 -7.80 -0.64 -1.44
CA PHE A 131 -6.36 -0.58 -1.26
C PHE A 131 -6.03 0.06 0.09
N ALA A 132 -4.95 -0.44 0.69
CA ALA A 132 -4.52 0.03 2.01
C ALA A 132 -3.39 1.06 1.93
N LEU A 133 -2.62 1.04 0.83
CA LEU A 133 -1.42 1.85 0.68
C LEU A 133 -1.62 2.98 -0.33
N ASN A 134 -1.66 2.58 -1.61
CA ASN A 134 -1.58 3.56 -2.68
C ASN A 134 -2.09 3.01 -4.03
N ALA A 135 -2.39 3.95 -4.90
CA ALA A 135 -2.67 3.68 -6.30
C ALA A 135 -1.87 4.63 -7.21
N GLY A 136 -1.74 4.27 -8.47
CA GLY A 136 -1.07 5.13 -9.44
C GLY A 136 -1.54 4.88 -10.86
N LEU A 137 -1.89 5.95 -11.59
CA LEU A 137 -2.24 5.93 -13.00
C LEU A 137 -1.19 6.69 -13.81
N GLY A 138 -0.71 6.12 -14.90
CA GLY A 138 0.38 6.64 -15.71
C GLY A 138 1.74 6.21 -15.17
N LEU A 139 2.61 7.16 -14.78
CA LEU A 139 3.99 6.90 -14.37
C LEU A 139 4.12 5.85 -13.26
N GLY A 140 3.29 5.91 -12.22
CA GLY A 140 3.33 4.93 -11.12
C GLY A 140 3.06 3.51 -11.60
N GLY A 141 2.01 3.33 -12.41
CA GLY A 141 1.68 2.04 -13.04
C GLY A 141 2.76 1.55 -14.01
N ALA A 142 3.37 2.44 -14.79
CA ALA A 142 4.45 2.11 -15.71
C ALA A 142 5.70 1.58 -14.98
N ILE A 143 6.05 2.18 -13.85
CA ILE A 143 7.16 1.72 -13.01
C ILE A 143 6.89 0.32 -12.47
N VAL A 144 5.71 0.08 -11.91
CA VAL A 144 5.33 -1.23 -11.37
C VAL A 144 5.30 -2.29 -12.48
N ARG A 145 4.68 -2.00 -13.62
CA ARG A 145 4.65 -2.88 -14.81
C ARG A 145 6.05 -3.29 -15.26
N GLU A 146 6.98 -2.33 -15.36
CA GLU A 146 8.34 -2.62 -15.78
C GLU A 146 9.12 -3.44 -14.73
N VAL A 147 8.87 -3.17 -13.45
CA VAL A 147 9.42 -3.95 -12.34
C VAL A 147 8.93 -5.40 -12.39
N GLU A 148 7.64 -5.64 -12.59
CA GLU A 148 7.09 -7.00 -12.68
C GLU A 148 7.60 -7.76 -13.91
N ARG A 149 7.69 -7.10 -15.07
CA ARG A 149 8.30 -7.69 -16.27
C ARG A 149 9.73 -8.17 -16.00
N ARG A 150 10.50 -7.39 -15.25
CA ARG A 150 11.88 -7.73 -14.88
C ARG A 150 11.97 -8.71 -13.73
N GLN A 151 10.96 -8.82 -12.87
CA GLN A 151 10.94 -9.87 -11.83
C GLN A 151 10.97 -11.28 -12.42
N ARG A 152 10.34 -11.48 -13.57
CA ARG A 152 10.44 -12.75 -14.31
C ARG A 152 11.87 -13.02 -14.83
N ALA A 153 12.66 -11.95 -15.07
CA ALA A 153 14.08 -12.02 -15.43
C ALA A 153 15.03 -11.92 -14.21
N LYS A 154 14.50 -11.74 -13.01
CA LYS A 154 15.16 -11.21 -11.81
C LYS A 154 15.98 -12.19 -10.98
N GLN A 155 16.00 -13.46 -11.30
CA GLN A 155 16.93 -14.38 -10.65
C GLN A 155 18.41 -14.01 -10.89
N LEU A 156 18.67 -13.00 -11.77
CA LEU A 156 20.02 -12.64 -12.24
C LEU A 156 20.53 -11.23 -11.85
N TYR A 157 19.69 -10.24 -11.46
CA TYR A 157 20.17 -8.83 -11.48
C TYR A 157 19.94 -7.93 -10.24
N GLY A 158 19.44 -8.41 -9.09
CA GLY A 158 19.36 -7.66 -7.81
C GLY A 158 18.63 -6.31 -7.83
N ASP A 159 18.66 -5.57 -6.70
CA ASP A 159 17.87 -4.35 -6.45
C ASP A 159 18.22 -3.14 -7.38
N ARG A 160 19.41 -3.14 -7.97
CA ARG A 160 19.83 -2.07 -8.92
C ARG A 160 18.98 -2.08 -10.20
N ALA A 161 18.43 -3.24 -10.59
CA ALA A 161 17.56 -3.36 -11.75
C ALA A 161 16.22 -2.64 -11.55
N TYR A 162 15.73 -2.51 -10.31
CA TYR A 162 14.51 -1.76 -9.99
C TYR A 162 14.67 -0.26 -10.22
N VAL A 163 15.77 0.30 -9.74
CA VAL A 163 16.06 1.73 -9.91
C VAL A 163 16.24 2.05 -11.40
N ALA A 164 16.96 1.19 -12.12
CA ALA A 164 17.15 1.36 -13.56
C ALA A 164 15.85 1.19 -14.36
N ALA A 165 14.95 0.27 -13.94
CA ALA A 165 13.64 0.09 -14.55
C ALA A 165 12.74 1.29 -14.33
N GLY A 166 12.68 1.78 -13.08
CA GLY A 166 11.95 2.99 -12.75
C GLY A 166 12.47 4.20 -13.52
N LEU A 167 13.78 4.36 -13.60
CA LEU A 167 14.39 5.47 -14.33
C LEU A 167 14.12 5.37 -15.86
N LYS A 168 14.14 4.17 -16.44
CA LYS A 168 13.79 3.96 -17.85
C LYS A 168 12.32 4.28 -18.12
N ALA A 169 11.40 3.76 -17.30
CA ALA A 169 9.97 4.06 -17.41
C ALA A 169 9.71 5.57 -17.30
N LEU A 170 10.45 6.26 -16.45
CA LEU A 170 10.39 7.71 -16.24
C LEU A 170 10.95 8.53 -17.42
N LEU A 171 12.01 8.03 -18.08
CA LEU A 171 12.79 8.81 -19.04
C LEU A 171 12.49 8.47 -20.51
N VAL A 172 12.02 7.27 -20.81
CA VAL A 172 11.95 6.77 -22.19
C VAL A 172 10.54 6.45 -22.66
N ASP A 173 9.69 5.90 -21.79
CA ASP A 173 8.43 5.28 -22.21
C ASP A 173 7.19 6.19 -22.01
N GLN A 174 7.36 7.47 -21.67
CA GLN A 174 6.25 8.40 -21.43
C GLN A 174 6.16 9.47 -22.52
N ASP A 175 4.94 9.71 -23.01
CA ASP A 175 4.64 10.93 -23.75
C ASP A 175 4.85 12.12 -22.81
N ARG A 176 5.73 13.04 -23.18
CA ARG A 176 6.09 14.21 -22.38
C ARG A 176 5.45 15.49 -22.89
N ASP A 177 4.78 15.43 -24.00
CA ASP A 177 4.26 16.60 -24.71
C ASP A 177 2.74 16.74 -24.47
N HIS A 178 2.04 15.64 -24.18
CA HIS A 178 0.60 15.65 -23.99
C HIS A 178 0.16 15.15 -22.62
N GLN A 179 -0.67 15.95 -21.96
CA GLN A 179 -1.31 15.61 -20.69
C GLN A 179 -2.57 14.76 -20.99
N HIS A 180 -2.42 13.47 -21.01
CA HIS A 180 -3.51 12.53 -21.29
C HIS A 180 -4.47 12.32 -20.11
N LEU A 181 -4.04 12.64 -18.88
CA LEU A 181 -4.82 12.46 -17.67
C LEU A 181 -5.66 13.68 -17.35
N THR A 182 -6.91 13.44 -16.97
CA THR A 182 -7.82 14.45 -16.39
C THR A 182 -8.35 13.94 -15.05
N VAL A 183 -8.25 14.79 -14.04
CA VAL A 183 -8.80 14.57 -12.69
C VAL A 183 -10.10 15.34 -12.58
N HIS A 184 -11.17 14.66 -12.23
CA HIS A 184 -12.48 15.23 -11.96
C HIS A 184 -12.73 15.21 -10.47
N LEU A 185 -12.75 16.40 -9.85
CA LEU A 185 -13.04 16.59 -8.44
C LEU A 185 -14.56 16.73 -8.23
N PRO A 186 -15.06 16.40 -7.04
CA PRO A 186 -16.46 16.65 -6.69
C PRO A 186 -16.78 18.16 -6.68
N ASP A 187 -18.05 18.49 -6.54
CA ASP A 187 -18.55 19.85 -6.31
C ASP A 187 -18.31 20.85 -7.45
N GLY A 188 -18.20 20.36 -8.71
CA GLY A 188 -18.10 21.20 -9.89
C GLY A 188 -16.79 22.00 -9.99
N GLN A 189 -15.76 21.60 -9.25
CA GLN A 189 -14.44 22.18 -9.41
C GLN A 189 -13.89 21.94 -10.82
N PRO A 190 -13.14 22.89 -11.41
CA PRO A 190 -12.56 22.71 -12.73
C PRO A 190 -11.63 21.50 -12.74
N PRO A 191 -11.71 20.68 -13.80
CA PRO A 191 -10.87 19.49 -13.91
C PRO A 191 -9.38 19.86 -13.99
N LEU A 192 -8.54 19.03 -13.39
CA LEU A 192 -7.08 19.18 -13.44
C LEU A 192 -6.51 18.26 -14.51
N ARG A 193 -5.63 18.79 -15.35
CA ARG A 193 -4.91 17.97 -16.34
C ARG A 193 -3.52 17.62 -15.84
N GLY A 194 -3.03 16.45 -16.28
CA GLY A 194 -1.70 15.98 -15.89
C GLY A 194 -1.22 14.82 -16.75
N PHE A 195 0.01 14.38 -16.46
CA PHE A 195 0.66 13.24 -17.09
C PHE A 195 0.45 11.94 -16.29
N PHE A 196 0.33 12.07 -14.98
CA PHE A 196 0.15 10.94 -14.05
C PHE A 196 -0.50 11.40 -12.75
N ALA A 197 -1.06 10.43 -12.03
CA ALA A 197 -1.56 10.60 -10.68
C ALA A 197 -0.98 9.55 -9.73
N LEU A 198 -0.64 9.97 -8.51
CA LEU A 198 -0.33 9.11 -7.37
C LEU A 198 -1.36 9.38 -6.28
N VAL A 199 -1.99 8.33 -5.80
CA VAL A 199 -3.01 8.37 -4.74
C VAL A 199 -2.49 7.65 -3.53
N SER A 200 -2.52 8.28 -2.37
CA SER A 200 -2.06 7.69 -1.10
C SER A 200 -3.21 7.55 -0.12
N ASN A 201 -3.27 6.44 0.57
CA ASN A 201 -4.16 6.22 1.71
C ASN A 201 -3.45 6.39 3.06
N GLY A 202 -2.15 6.71 3.03
CA GLY A 202 -1.32 6.96 4.20
C GLY A 202 0.12 7.30 3.83
N ASP A 203 0.90 7.76 4.80
CA ASP A 203 2.31 8.08 4.66
C ASP A 203 3.19 7.05 5.41
N PRO A 204 4.27 6.56 4.80
CA PRO A 204 4.80 6.86 3.46
C PRO A 204 4.11 6.05 2.34
N PHE A 205 4.22 6.55 1.10
CA PHE A 205 3.76 5.84 -0.10
C PHE A 205 4.47 4.49 -0.29
N THR A 206 5.77 4.45 -0.08
CA THR A 206 6.61 3.24 -0.08
C THR A 206 7.98 3.51 0.57
N TYR A 207 8.86 2.52 0.54
CA TYR A 207 10.24 2.68 0.99
C TYR A 207 11.24 2.29 -0.10
N LEU A 208 12.24 3.12 -0.32
CA LEU A 208 13.43 2.80 -1.11
C LEU A 208 14.54 2.36 -0.13
N GLY A 209 14.62 1.05 0.11
CA GLY A 209 15.45 0.50 1.17
C GLY A 209 14.97 0.96 2.56
N ARG A 210 15.77 1.81 3.23
CA ARG A 210 15.41 2.37 4.55
C ARG A 210 14.74 3.74 4.46
N ARG A 211 14.82 4.43 3.33
CA ARG A 211 14.30 5.79 3.15
C ARG A 211 12.83 5.76 2.77
N PRO A 212 11.95 6.45 3.48
CA PRO A 212 10.57 6.61 3.06
C PRO A 212 10.49 7.48 1.80
N PHE A 213 9.59 7.13 0.91
CA PHE A 213 9.21 7.91 -0.26
C PHE A 213 7.84 8.52 0.00
N ARG A 214 7.75 9.85 0.01
CA ARG A 214 6.63 10.64 0.50
C ARG A 214 6.15 11.66 -0.55
N PRO A 215 5.43 11.21 -1.59
CA PRO A 215 4.85 12.13 -2.58
C PRO A 215 3.73 13.00 -1.98
N THR A 216 3.03 12.50 -0.99
CA THR A 216 1.91 13.15 -0.29
C THR A 216 2.17 13.09 1.22
N PRO A 217 3.05 13.96 1.74
CA PRO A 217 3.55 13.85 3.12
C PRO A 217 2.51 14.22 4.21
N GLN A 218 1.35 14.75 3.81
CA GLN A 218 0.24 15.06 4.71
C GLN A 218 -0.74 13.88 4.88
N ALA A 219 -0.61 12.82 4.05
CA ALA A 219 -1.50 11.68 4.11
C ALA A 219 -1.46 11.00 5.49
N THR A 220 -2.62 10.72 6.04
CA THR A 220 -2.79 10.03 7.32
C THR A 220 -3.59 8.74 7.14
N TRP A 221 -3.33 7.75 7.98
CA TRP A 221 -3.97 6.44 7.87
C TRP A 221 -5.47 6.42 8.23
N ASP A 222 -5.98 7.47 8.86
CA ASP A 222 -7.36 7.65 9.34
C ASP A 222 -8.10 8.76 8.59
N GLY A 223 -7.38 9.52 7.74
CA GLY A 223 -7.93 10.58 6.88
C GLY A 223 -8.59 10.07 5.60
N GLY A 224 -8.86 10.99 4.68
CA GLY A 224 -9.24 10.73 3.30
C GLY A 224 -8.03 10.38 2.43
N LEU A 225 -8.23 10.38 1.13
CA LEU A 225 -7.17 10.14 0.16
C LEU A 225 -6.35 11.40 -0.10
N ASP A 226 -5.06 11.23 -0.26
CA ASP A 226 -4.19 12.28 -0.79
C ASP A 226 -3.85 12.00 -2.25
N LEU A 227 -3.93 13.04 -3.08
CA LEU A 227 -3.68 12.94 -4.51
C LEU A 227 -2.55 13.89 -4.93
N LEU A 228 -1.56 13.33 -5.62
CA LEU A 228 -0.55 14.09 -6.35
C LEU A 228 -0.79 13.97 -7.84
N VAL A 229 -0.96 15.11 -8.53
CA VAL A 229 -1.09 15.18 -9.99
C VAL A 229 0.18 15.79 -10.58
N GLY A 230 0.87 15.04 -11.43
CA GLY A 230 2.05 15.49 -12.15
C GLY A 230 1.66 16.31 -13.38
N GLN A 231 1.87 17.63 -13.33
CA GLN A 231 1.59 18.55 -14.42
C GLN A 231 2.79 18.83 -15.32
N SER A 232 3.97 18.34 -14.96
CA SER A 232 5.20 18.54 -15.72
C SER A 232 6.04 17.29 -15.77
N MET A 233 6.47 16.91 -16.98
CA MET A 233 7.45 15.86 -17.23
C MET A 233 8.87 16.41 -17.46
N ALA A 234 9.09 17.70 -17.23
CA ALA A 234 10.43 18.29 -17.33
C ALA A 234 11.40 17.63 -16.35
N THR A 235 12.50 17.12 -16.83
CA THR A 235 13.50 16.36 -16.05
C THR A 235 13.93 17.10 -14.78
N ARG A 236 14.08 18.44 -14.87
CA ARG A 236 14.42 19.30 -13.74
C ARG A 236 13.35 19.34 -12.67
N SER A 237 12.06 19.38 -13.05
CA SER A 237 10.92 19.34 -12.13
C SER A 237 10.81 17.98 -11.45
N LEU A 238 10.92 16.90 -12.21
CA LEU A 238 10.90 15.52 -11.68
C LEU A 238 12.05 15.26 -10.71
N ALA A 239 13.27 15.71 -11.04
CA ALA A 239 14.44 15.56 -10.16
C ALA A 239 14.27 16.31 -8.83
N ARG A 240 13.75 17.54 -8.87
CA ARG A 240 13.47 18.33 -7.67
C ARG A 240 12.34 17.72 -6.83
N ALA A 241 11.29 17.24 -7.48
CA ALA A 241 10.20 16.54 -6.80
C ALA A 241 10.70 15.27 -6.11
N LEU A 242 11.44 14.43 -6.82
CA LEU A 242 11.99 13.18 -6.28
C LEU A 242 12.92 13.44 -5.07
N THR A 243 13.81 14.42 -5.14
CA THR A 243 14.66 14.80 -4.01
C THR A 243 13.85 15.31 -2.83
N GLY A 244 12.78 16.07 -3.06
CA GLY A 244 11.85 16.52 -2.01
C GLY A 244 11.09 15.38 -1.36
N MET A 245 10.57 14.44 -2.16
CA MET A 245 9.82 13.25 -1.69
C MET A 245 10.67 12.26 -0.88
N LEU A 246 11.99 12.27 -1.08
CA LEU A 246 12.96 11.45 -0.33
C LEU A 246 13.59 12.20 0.84
N SER A 247 13.23 13.47 1.05
CA SER A 247 13.74 14.28 2.16
C SER A 247 13.21 13.79 3.51
N PRO A 248 14.01 13.82 4.58
CA PRO A 248 13.53 13.60 5.94
C PRO A 248 12.47 14.63 6.35
N HIS A 249 12.54 15.83 5.77
CA HIS A 249 11.59 16.93 5.98
C HIS A 249 10.88 17.22 4.67
N PRO A 250 9.79 16.47 4.36
CA PRO A 250 9.07 16.65 3.11
C PRO A 250 8.42 18.02 3.05
N ARG A 251 8.33 18.57 1.85
CA ARG A 251 7.72 19.88 1.60
C ARG A 251 6.24 19.71 1.31
N ALA A 252 5.46 20.73 1.63
CA ALA A 252 4.02 20.78 1.31
C ALA A 252 3.71 20.90 -0.21
N GLY A 253 4.72 20.91 -1.08
CA GLY A 253 4.52 21.00 -2.52
C GLY A 253 5.80 20.77 -3.32
N TYR A 254 5.64 20.42 -4.59
CA TYR A 254 6.73 20.13 -5.53
C TYR A 254 6.51 20.89 -6.84
N PRO A 255 7.57 21.41 -7.50
CA PRO A 255 7.47 22.12 -8.76
C PRO A 255 6.81 21.27 -9.85
N GLY A 256 5.77 21.80 -10.51
CA GLY A 256 5.04 21.11 -11.56
C GLY A 256 4.16 19.95 -11.07
N MET A 257 3.78 19.97 -9.79
CA MET A 257 2.87 19.01 -9.18
C MET A 257 1.76 19.74 -8.42
N ILE A 258 0.56 19.21 -8.46
CA ILE A 258 -0.56 19.63 -7.60
C ILE A 258 -0.73 18.55 -6.54
N LEU A 259 -0.86 18.96 -5.28
CA LEU A 259 -1.21 18.11 -4.16
C LEU A 259 -2.59 18.48 -3.65
N LEU A 260 -3.44 17.46 -3.49
CA LEU A 260 -4.72 17.56 -2.82
C LEU A 260 -4.68 16.65 -1.60
N HIS A 261 -5.17 17.15 -0.48
CA HIS A 261 -5.12 16.47 0.80
C HIS A 261 -6.54 16.19 1.30
N ASP A 262 -6.72 15.03 1.94
CA ASP A 262 -7.94 14.64 2.66
C ASP A 262 -9.20 14.62 1.79
N VAL A 263 -9.11 14.04 0.58
CA VAL A 263 -10.21 13.99 -0.39
C VAL A 263 -11.02 12.69 -0.23
N ASP A 264 -12.35 12.78 -0.15
CA ASP A 264 -13.22 11.61 0.02
C ASP A 264 -13.46 10.83 -1.28
N GLY A 265 -13.36 11.50 -2.44
CA GLY A 265 -13.52 10.86 -3.73
C GLY A 265 -13.25 11.76 -4.91
N PHE A 266 -12.89 11.16 -6.03
CA PHE A 266 -12.64 11.80 -7.31
C PHE A 266 -12.62 10.75 -8.42
N SER A 267 -12.65 11.17 -9.68
CA SER A 267 -12.42 10.24 -10.79
C SER A 267 -11.28 10.71 -11.68
N LEU A 268 -10.59 9.74 -12.24
CA LEU A 268 -9.55 9.94 -13.25
C LEU A 268 -10.09 9.46 -14.59
N SER A 269 -9.86 10.24 -15.65
CA SER A 269 -10.06 9.83 -17.03
C SER A 269 -8.81 10.07 -17.86
N ALA A 270 -8.60 9.30 -18.92
CA ALA A 270 -7.45 9.46 -19.79
C ALA A 270 -7.86 9.28 -21.25
N ASP A 271 -7.25 10.08 -22.13
CA ASP A 271 -7.50 10.05 -23.58
C ASP A 271 -6.96 8.77 -24.23
N ILE A 272 -5.98 8.12 -23.58
CA ILE A 272 -5.36 6.85 -23.98
C ILE A 272 -5.29 5.90 -22.79
N PRO A 273 -5.21 4.58 -22.97
CA PRO A 273 -4.99 3.64 -21.88
C PRO A 273 -3.65 3.93 -21.18
N LEU A 274 -3.70 4.19 -19.87
CA LEU A 274 -2.53 4.43 -19.03
C LEU A 274 -2.31 3.26 -18.05
N PRO A 275 -1.05 2.89 -17.78
CA PRO A 275 -0.74 1.84 -16.80
C PRO A 275 -1.27 2.18 -15.41
N PHE A 276 -1.98 1.22 -14.81
CA PHE A 276 -2.58 1.38 -13.49
C PHE A 276 -2.02 0.37 -12.50
N GLN A 277 -1.77 0.81 -11.27
CA GLN A 277 -1.34 -0.03 -10.16
C GLN A 277 -2.17 0.22 -8.89
N LEU A 278 -2.35 -0.81 -8.06
CA LEU A 278 -2.88 -0.78 -6.70
C LEU A 278 -1.93 -1.52 -5.76
N ASP A 279 -1.58 -0.87 -4.65
CA ASP A 279 -0.71 -1.41 -3.58
C ASP A 279 0.59 -2.07 -4.11
N GLY A 280 1.12 -1.53 -5.23
CA GLY A 280 2.35 -2.01 -5.84
C GLY A 280 2.19 -3.19 -6.80
N GLU A 281 0.96 -3.54 -7.19
CA GLU A 281 0.64 -4.54 -8.21
C GLU A 281 0.10 -3.87 -9.47
N TYR A 282 0.60 -4.29 -10.64
CA TYR A 282 0.08 -3.81 -11.93
C TYR A 282 -1.26 -4.47 -12.23
N VAL A 283 -2.31 -3.65 -12.40
CA VAL A 283 -3.69 -4.11 -12.57
C VAL A 283 -4.18 -3.99 -14.03
N GLY A 284 -3.29 -3.62 -14.93
CA GLY A 284 -3.59 -3.40 -16.35
C GLY A 284 -3.65 -1.92 -16.71
N ASP A 285 -3.83 -1.64 -18.00
CA ASP A 285 -4.01 -0.27 -18.48
C ASP A 285 -5.48 0.15 -18.33
N ARG A 286 -5.72 1.42 -18.00
CA ARG A 286 -7.06 2.00 -17.77
C ARG A 286 -7.20 3.34 -18.49
N THR A 287 -8.41 3.62 -18.95
CA THR A 287 -8.83 4.94 -19.46
C THR A 287 -9.67 5.70 -18.42
N SER A 288 -10.15 5.03 -17.40
CA SER A 288 -10.88 5.65 -16.30
C SER A 288 -10.75 4.83 -15.02
N VAL A 289 -10.77 5.50 -13.86
CA VAL A 289 -10.82 4.90 -12.52
C VAL A 289 -11.54 5.86 -11.60
N THR A 290 -12.50 5.35 -10.82
CA THR A 290 -13.18 6.13 -9.79
C THR A 290 -12.61 5.78 -8.43
N PHE A 291 -12.24 6.81 -7.67
CA PHE A 291 -11.69 6.68 -6.33
C PHE A 291 -12.68 7.14 -5.27
N GLY A 292 -12.68 6.43 -4.16
CA GLY A 292 -13.41 6.79 -2.94
C GLY A 292 -12.62 6.44 -1.69
N CYS A 293 -12.99 7.01 -0.57
CA CYS A 293 -12.43 6.72 0.74
C CYS A 293 -13.49 6.13 1.67
N LEU A 294 -13.21 4.98 2.24
CA LEU A 294 -13.98 4.39 3.34
C LEU A 294 -13.29 4.78 4.64
N ARG A 295 -13.74 5.89 5.24
CA ARG A 295 -13.15 6.39 6.50
C ARG A 295 -13.39 5.40 7.63
N SER A 296 -12.37 5.21 8.46
CA SER A 296 -12.43 4.32 9.64
C SER A 296 -12.95 2.92 9.33
N ALA A 297 -12.64 2.36 8.17
CA ALA A 297 -13.23 1.12 7.67
C ALA A 297 -12.60 -0.15 8.27
N LEU A 298 -11.33 -0.10 8.69
CA LEU A 298 -10.59 -1.27 9.14
C LEU A 298 -10.03 -1.06 10.55
N ALA A 299 -10.36 -1.96 11.48
CA ALA A 299 -9.68 -2.02 12.77
C ALA A 299 -8.29 -2.67 12.61
N VAL A 300 -7.25 -2.07 13.19
CA VAL A 300 -5.87 -2.60 13.17
C VAL A 300 -5.29 -2.60 14.56
N VAL A 301 -4.59 -3.68 14.93
CA VAL A 301 -3.83 -3.74 16.17
C VAL A 301 -2.51 -2.98 15.96
N ALA A 302 -2.48 -1.75 16.44
CA ALA A 302 -1.34 -0.85 16.27
C ALA A 302 -1.21 0.08 17.49
N PRO A 303 -0.02 0.66 17.73
CA PRO A 303 0.13 1.69 18.75
C PRO A 303 -0.73 2.91 18.42
N PRO A 304 -1.12 3.72 19.42
CA PRO A 304 -1.75 5.01 19.18
C PRO A 304 -0.88 5.88 18.26
N GLU A 305 -1.51 6.79 17.52
CA GLU A 305 -0.78 7.74 16.69
C GLU A 305 0.17 8.57 17.56
N ARG A 306 1.38 8.77 17.07
CA ARG A 306 2.30 9.68 17.75
C ARG A 306 1.81 11.11 17.51
N ALA A 307 1.49 11.81 18.58
CA ALA A 307 1.19 13.22 18.56
C ALA A 307 2.34 14.04 17.96
#